data_4a1dc9167d66d3337eb2c3168cbff869
#
_entry.id   4a1dc9167d66d3337eb2c3168cbff869
#
_cell.length_a   1.000
_cell.length_b   1.000
_cell.length_c   1.000
_cell.angle_alpha   90.00
_cell.angle_beta   90.00
_cell.angle_gamma   90.00
#
_symmetry.space_group_name_H-M   'P 1'
#
loop_
_entity.id
_entity.type
_entity.pdbx_description
1 polymer ?
#
loop_
_entity_poly.entity_id
_entity_poly.type
_entity_poly.pdbx_seq_one_letter_code
_entity_poly.pdbx_strand_id
1 'polypeptide(L)'
;AELRGSVTRKAGPGPAGRDDMAFEIEANAGAGFGSLDKIASGGEMARFALAVSVCLAGSSPAGTLVFDEADMGVGGAVAAAIGERLARLGRDKQVLAITHSPQVAAAAARQLKVSKADAGGEVVTSVDMLGAKARKEEIARMLAGASVTKEARAAAGRLLAGA
;
A
#
# COMPACT_ATOMS: atom_id res chain seq x y z
N ALA A 1 6.11 3.50 17.17
CA ALA A 1 7.20 4.20 16.47
C ALA A 1 6.84 5.68 16.34
N GLU A 2 7.79 6.55 16.57
CA GLU A 2 7.67 8.00 16.40
C GLU A 2 8.63 8.46 15.32
N LEU A 3 8.20 9.41 14.48
CA LEU A 3 8.99 9.98 13.39
C LEU A 3 9.20 11.46 13.65
N ARG A 4 10.41 11.96 13.43
CA ARG A 4 10.71 13.39 13.42
C ARG A 4 11.60 13.78 12.24
N GLY A 5 11.44 15.01 11.76
CA GLY A 5 12.40 15.65 10.86
C GLY A 5 13.38 16.49 11.66
N SER A 6 14.66 16.34 11.40
CA SER A 6 15.69 17.21 11.95
C SER A 6 16.36 18.02 10.84
N VAL A 7 16.64 19.29 11.12
CA VAL A 7 17.36 20.19 10.21
C VAL A 7 18.63 20.63 10.92
N THR A 8 19.79 20.30 10.34
CA THR A 8 21.10 20.63 10.88
C THR A 8 21.84 21.55 9.92
N ARG A 9 22.33 22.69 10.43
CA ARG A 9 23.11 23.64 9.61
C ARG A 9 24.57 23.21 9.52
N LYS A 10 25.05 23.05 8.29
CA LYS A 10 26.46 22.73 8.00
C LYS A 10 27.34 23.98 8.09
N ALA A 11 28.60 23.80 8.45
CA ALA A 11 29.59 24.88 8.53
C ALA A 11 29.88 25.55 7.19
N GLY A 12 29.72 24.82 6.07
CA GLY A 12 29.94 25.30 4.70
C GLY A 12 28.81 24.93 3.76
N PRO A 13 28.60 25.67 2.65
CA PRO A 13 27.60 25.35 1.65
C PRO A 13 28.01 24.08 0.87
N GLY A 14 27.07 23.14 0.71
CA GLY A 14 27.16 22.00 -0.19
C GLY A 14 26.32 22.21 -1.46
N PRO A 15 26.28 21.21 -2.37
CA PRO A 15 25.47 21.27 -3.59
C PRO A 15 23.97 21.54 -3.32
N ALA A 16 23.46 21.12 -2.16
CA ALA A 16 22.08 21.30 -1.73
C ALA A 16 21.90 22.47 -0.72
N GLY A 17 22.87 23.36 -0.57
CA GLY A 17 22.82 24.47 0.37
C GLY A 17 23.56 24.19 1.69
N ARG A 18 23.17 24.93 2.75
CA ARG A 18 23.80 24.84 4.08
C ARG A 18 23.02 23.96 5.06
N ASP A 19 21.76 23.71 4.79
CA ASP A 19 20.92 22.95 5.69
C ASP A 19 20.90 21.47 5.24
N ASP A 20 21.04 20.58 6.21
CA ASP A 20 20.91 19.14 6.03
C ASP A 20 19.64 18.69 6.73
N MET A 21 18.76 17.99 6.00
CA MET A 21 17.53 17.48 6.53
C MET A 21 17.63 15.96 6.65
N ALA A 22 17.30 15.44 7.82
CA ALA A 22 17.25 14.02 8.07
C ALA A 22 15.90 13.62 8.69
N PHE A 23 15.40 12.46 8.30
CA PHE A 23 14.33 11.80 9.01
C PHE A 23 14.92 10.85 10.04
N GLU A 24 14.41 10.92 11.27
CA GLU A 24 14.80 10.07 12.37
C GLU A 24 13.57 9.34 12.92
N ILE A 25 13.76 8.09 13.29
CA ILE A 25 12.70 7.24 13.82
C ILE A 25 13.09 6.68 15.18
N GLU A 26 12.17 6.69 16.12
CA GLU A 26 12.22 5.84 17.32
C GLU A 26 11.37 4.60 17.06
N ALA A 27 12.01 3.48 16.72
CA ALA A 27 11.32 2.25 16.34
C ALA A 27 10.54 1.63 17.55
N ASN A 28 11.13 1.70 18.73
CA ASN A 28 10.52 1.25 19.98
C ASN A 28 10.60 2.38 21.01
N ALA A 29 9.55 2.54 21.82
CA ALA A 29 9.50 3.56 22.86
C ALA A 29 10.70 3.41 23.83
N GLY A 30 11.45 4.49 24.03
CA GLY A 30 12.64 4.54 24.90
C GLY A 30 13.95 4.05 24.24
N ALA A 31 13.94 3.62 22.97
CA ALA A 31 15.15 3.21 22.26
C ALA A 31 15.98 4.41 21.75
N GLY A 32 15.38 5.61 21.76
CA GLY A 32 15.98 6.82 21.21
C GLY A 32 15.80 6.94 19.69
N PHE A 33 15.92 8.17 19.21
CA PHE A 33 15.85 8.47 17.78
C PHE A 33 17.15 8.12 17.09
N GLY A 34 17.06 7.46 15.94
CA GLY A 34 18.18 7.21 15.07
C GLY A 34 17.82 7.48 13.63
N SER A 35 18.84 7.68 12.80
CA SER A 35 18.66 7.94 11.38
C SER A 35 17.91 6.78 10.71
N LEU A 36 16.90 7.11 9.90
CA LEU A 36 16.02 6.15 9.25
C LEU A 36 16.80 5.11 8.42
N ASP A 37 17.83 5.54 7.71
CA ASP A 37 18.67 4.71 6.87
C ASP A 37 19.57 3.72 7.65
N LYS A 38 19.79 3.94 8.95
CA LYS A 38 20.59 3.07 9.80
C LYS A 38 19.77 2.08 10.63
N ILE A 39 18.53 2.39 10.91
CA ILE A 39 17.67 1.62 11.84
C ILE A 39 16.66 0.77 11.09
N ALA A 40 16.17 1.24 9.94
CA ALA A 40 15.13 0.56 9.21
C ALA A 40 15.67 -0.62 8.39
N SER A 41 15.07 -1.79 8.58
CA SER A 41 15.19 -2.89 7.62
C SER A 41 14.55 -2.51 6.29
N GLY A 42 14.90 -3.21 5.19
CA GLY A 42 14.30 -2.93 3.87
C GLY A 42 12.78 -2.91 3.88
N GLY A 43 12.14 -3.82 4.62
CA GLY A 43 10.68 -3.85 4.76
C GLY A 43 10.12 -2.68 5.60
N GLU A 44 10.85 -2.18 6.60
CA GLU A 44 10.46 -0.99 7.37
C GLU A 44 10.58 0.28 6.55
N MET A 45 11.63 0.38 5.75
CA MET A 45 11.82 1.49 4.82
C MET A 45 10.71 1.56 3.76
N ALA A 46 10.32 0.42 3.19
CA ALA A 46 9.21 0.35 2.23
C ALA A 46 7.89 0.80 2.86
N ARG A 47 7.58 0.34 4.08
CA ARG A 47 6.38 0.78 4.84
C ARG A 47 6.41 2.27 5.16
N PHE A 48 7.58 2.79 5.53
CA PHE A 48 7.76 4.22 5.78
C PHE A 48 7.53 5.05 4.52
N ALA A 49 8.18 4.68 3.41
CA ALA A 49 8.01 5.37 2.12
C ALA A 49 6.55 5.38 1.67
N LEU A 50 5.84 4.25 1.84
CA LEU A 50 4.41 4.16 1.58
C LEU A 50 3.61 5.12 2.47
N ALA A 51 3.85 5.12 3.79
CA ALA A 51 3.13 5.98 4.72
C ALA A 51 3.31 7.47 4.35
N VAL A 52 4.53 7.88 4.03
CA VAL A 52 4.84 9.24 3.56
C VAL A 52 4.13 9.53 2.23
N SER A 53 4.18 8.61 1.26
CA SER A 53 3.52 8.77 -0.03
C SER A 53 2.01 8.95 0.11
N VAL A 54 1.37 8.14 0.95
CA VAL A 54 -0.08 8.24 1.23
C VAL A 54 -0.42 9.55 1.95
N CYS A 55 0.41 10.01 2.89
CA CYS A 55 0.20 11.28 3.59
C CYS A 55 0.35 12.48 2.64
N LEU A 56 1.37 12.47 1.78
CA LEU A 56 1.62 13.54 0.82
C LEU A 56 0.63 13.53 -0.36
N ALA A 57 0.07 12.39 -0.69
CA ALA A 57 -0.88 12.23 -1.79
C ALA A 57 -2.11 13.14 -1.65
N GLY A 58 -2.56 13.40 -0.41
CA GLY A 58 -3.64 14.34 -0.11
C GLY A 58 -3.36 15.78 -0.58
N SER A 59 -2.10 16.21 -0.50
CA SER A 59 -1.64 17.55 -0.91
C SER A 59 -1.24 17.64 -2.38
N SER A 60 -1.18 16.53 -3.11
CA SER A 60 -0.83 16.51 -4.53
C SER A 60 -1.89 17.23 -5.38
N PRO A 61 -1.51 18.06 -6.36
CA PRO A 61 -2.46 18.65 -7.31
C PRO A 61 -2.99 17.62 -8.32
N ALA A 62 -2.42 16.41 -8.40
CA ALA A 62 -2.84 15.37 -9.32
C ALA A 62 -4.25 14.86 -8.99
N GLY A 63 -5.11 14.76 -10.00
CA GLY A 63 -6.46 14.20 -9.86
C GLY A 63 -6.47 12.66 -9.80
N THR A 64 -5.42 12.01 -10.32
CA THR A 64 -5.26 10.56 -10.32
C THR A 64 -3.94 10.17 -9.66
N LEU A 65 -3.99 9.19 -8.77
CA LEU A 65 -2.86 8.64 -8.03
C LEU A 65 -2.77 7.15 -8.31
N VAL A 66 -1.56 6.66 -8.62
CA VAL A 66 -1.30 5.25 -8.87
C VAL A 66 -0.35 4.74 -7.80
N PHE A 67 -0.75 3.69 -7.10
CA PHE A 67 0.07 2.96 -6.12
C PHE A 67 0.32 1.55 -6.66
N ASP A 68 1.56 1.26 -6.99
CA ASP A 68 1.98 -0.04 -7.50
C ASP A 68 2.69 -0.81 -6.39
N GLU A 69 2.13 -1.98 -6.03
CA GLU A 69 2.63 -2.87 -4.98
C GLU A 69 2.96 -2.17 -3.64
N ALA A 70 2.23 -1.11 -3.32
CA ALA A 70 2.47 -0.29 -2.12
C ALA A 70 2.31 -1.07 -0.80
N ASP A 71 1.68 -2.23 -0.83
CA ASP A 71 1.48 -3.16 0.27
C ASP A 71 2.48 -4.35 0.28
N MET A 72 3.54 -4.28 -0.54
CA MET A 72 4.55 -5.34 -0.60
C MET A 72 5.24 -5.53 0.76
N GLY A 73 5.30 -6.79 1.23
CA GLY A 73 5.93 -7.14 2.50
C GLY A 73 5.12 -6.76 3.75
N VAL A 74 3.86 -6.31 3.59
CA VAL A 74 2.95 -6.05 4.71
C VAL A 74 1.74 -6.97 4.64
N GLY A 75 1.18 -7.32 5.79
CA GLY A 75 0.00 -8.17 5.88
C GLY A 75 -0.89 -7.80 7.06
N GLY A 76 -2.01 -8.52 7.19
CA GLY A 76 -2.91 -8.39 8.32
C GLY A 76 -3.41 -6.96 8.58
N ALA A 77 -3.27 -6.48 9.81
CA ALA A 77 -3.77 -5.19 10.25
C ALA A 77 -3.11 -3.99 9.52
N VAL A 78 -1.83 -4.12 9.14
CA VAL A 78 -1.13 -3.04 8.43
C VAL A 78 -1.68 -2.89 7.02
N ALA A 79 -1.90 -3.99 6.30
CA ALA A 79 -2.51 -3.96 4.98
C ALA A 79 -3.94 -3.41 5.02
N ALA A 80 -4.72 -3.75 6.06
CA ALA A 80 -6.05 -3.17 6.27
C ALA A 80 -5.98 -1.65 6.45
N ALA A 81 -5.07 -1.15 7.30
CA ALA A 81 -4.88 0.29 7.52
C ALA A 81 -4.46 1.03 6.25
N ILE A 82 -3.63 0.40 5.40
CA ILE A 82 -3.27 0.94 4.07
C ILE A 82 -4.54 1.04 3.20
N GLY A 83 -5.32 -0.04 3.11
CA GLY A 83 -6.56 -0.07 2.34
C GLY A 83 -7.51 1.04 2.75
N GLU A 84 -7.74 1.24 4.06
CA GLU A 84 -8.57 2.31 4.58
C GLU A 84 -8.05 3.72 4.22
N ARG A 85 -6.75 3.92 4.26
CA ARG A 85 -6.13 5.21 3.88
C ARG A 85 -6.31 5.49 2.39
N LEU A 86 -6.07 4.49 1.54
CA LEU A 86 -6.30 4.61 0.09
C LEU A 86 -7.78 4.84 -0.24
N ALA A 87 -8.69 4.17 0.45
CA ALA A 87 -10.12 4.38 0.30
C ALA A 87 -10.56 5.81 0.70
N ARG A 88 -9.96 6.39 1.75
CA ARG A 88 -10.19 7.81 2.11
C ARG A 88 -9.70 8.77 1.03
N LEU A 89 -8.50 8.56 0.49
CA LEU A 89 -8.00 9.35 -0.64
C LEU A 89 -8.91 9.25 -1.86
N GLY A 90 -9.50 8.08 -2.07
CA GLY A 90 -10.43 7.81 -3.17
C GLY A 90 -11.77 8.55 -3.09
N ARG A 91 -12.05 9.29 -2.01
CA ARG A 91 -13.23 10.17 -1.91
C ARG A 91 -13.07 11.46 -2.69
N ASP A 92 -11.85 11.96 -2.75
CA ASP A 92 -11.53 13.27 -3.35
C ASP A 92 -10.74 13.14 -4.66
N LYS A 93 -10.14 11.98 -4.91
CA LYS A 93 -9.26 11.71 -6.04
C LYS A 93 -9.53 10.34 -6.65
N GLN A 94 -9.15 10.14 -7.91
CA GLN A 94 -9.07 8.80 -8.47
C GLN A 94 -7.82 8.10 -7.92
N VAL A 95 -8.02 6.97 -7.24
CA VAL A 95 -6.92 6.15 -6.71
C VAL A 95 -6.94 4.80 -7.41
N LEU A 96 -5.84 4.45 -8.06
CA LEU A 96 -5.59 3.12 -8.62
C LEU A 96 -4.52 2.45 -7.76
N ALA A 97 -4.86 1.31 -7.15
CA ALA A 97 -3.93 0.51 -6.37
C ALA A 97 -3.75 -0.87 -7.02
N ILE A 98 -2.50 -1.19 -7.36
CA ILE A 98 -2.13 -2.53 -7.82
C ILE A 98 -1.67 -3.28 -6.58
N THR A 99 -2.35 -4.38 -6.26
CA THR A 99 -2.14 -5.09 -5.00
C THR A 99 -2.39 -6.59 -5.14
N HIS A 100 -1.68 -7.36 -4.38
CA HIS A 100 -1.96 -8.77 -4.13
C HIS A 100 -2.55 -9.02 -2.72
N SER A 101 -2.73 -7.98 -1.91
CA SER A 101 -3.32 -8.06 -0.57
C SER A 101 -4.85 -8.08 -0.64
N PRO A 102 -5.51 -9.12 -0.10
CA PRO A 102 -6.96 -9.17 -0.05
C PRO A 102 -7.58 -8.06 0.83
N GLN A 103 -6.84 -7.55 1.84
CA GLN A 103 -7.28 -6.46 2.70
C GLN A 103 -7.34 -5.14 1.92
N VAL A 104 -6.30 -4.82 1.15
CA VAL A 104 -6.28 -3.61 0.31
C VAL A 104 -7.32 -3.71 -0.80
N ALA A 105 -7.42 -4.86 -1.47
CA ALA A 105 -8.40 -5.09 -2.53
C ALA A 105 -9.85 -4.99 -2.01
N ALA A 106 -10.12 -5.49 -0.79
CA ALA A 106 -11.46 -5.41 -0.19
C ALA A 106 -11.87 -3.96 0.15
N ALA A 107 -10.94 -3.10 0.53
CA ALA A 107 -11.23 -1.70 0.87
C ALA A 107 -11.57 -0.82 -0.34
N ALA A 108 -11.25 -1.25 -1.57
CA ALA A 108 -11.53 -0.48 -2.78
C ALA A 108 -13.03 -0.45 -3.11
N ALA A 109 -13.51 0.67 -3.67
CA ALA A 109 -14.90 0.79 -4.15
C ALA A 109 -15.18 -0.14 -5.34
N ARG A 110 -14.20 -0.37 -6.21
CA ARG A 110 -14.27 -1.23 -7.40
C ARG A 110 -13.01 -2.07 -7.50
N GLN A 111 -13.10 -3.23 -8.12
CA GLN A 111 -11.97 -4.12 -8.32
C GLN A 111 -11.88 -4.53 -9.79
N LEU A 112 -10.68 -4.35 -10.36
CA LEU A 112 -10.29 -4.87 -11.65
C LEU A 112 -9.45 -6.13 -11.43
N LYS A 113 -9.65 -7.14 -12.26
CA LYS A 113 -8.82 -8.34 -12.30
C LYS A 113 -7.98 -8.31 -13.56
N VAL A 114 -6.67 -8.39 -13.40
CA VAL A 114 -5.74 -8.57 -14.51
C VAL A 114 -5.48 -10.06 -14.65
N SER A 115 -5.66 -10.58 -15.85
CA SER A 115 -5.41 -12.00 -16.18
C SER A 115 -4.53 -12.10 -17.42
N LYS A 116 -3.66 -13.11 -17.44
CA LYS A 116 -2.86 -13.47 -18.60
C LYS A 116 -3.28 -14.84 -19.09
N ALA A 117 -3.57 -14.97 -20.37
CA ALA A 117 -3.90 -16.24 -20.99
C ALA A 117 -3.04 -16.46 -22.25
N ASP A 118 -2.67 -17.71 -22.51
CA ASP A 118 -2.05 -18.07 -23.78
C ASP A 118 -3.16 -18.24 -24.84
N ALA A 119 -3.07 -17.47 -25.91
CA ALA A 119 -3.96 -17.52 -27.04
C ALA A 119 -3.20 -17.92 -28.32
N GLY A 120 -2.84 -19.20 -28.38
CA GLY A 120 -2.17 -19.77 -29.56
C GLY A 120 -0.69 -19.40 -29.69
N GLY A 121 0.04 -19.30 -28.56
CA GLY A 121 1.46 -18.96 -28.48
C GLY A 121 1.74 -17.48 -28.21
N GLU A 122 0.70 -16.67 -28.13
CA GLU A 122 0.81 -15.27 -27.68
C GLU A 122 0.16 -15.08 -26.31
N VAL A 123 0.85 -14.37 -25.41
CA VAL A 123 0.29 -14.03 -24.11
C VAL A 123 -0.60 -12.80 -24.21
N VAL A 124 -1.90 -13.00 -24.04
CA VAL A 124 -2.88 -11.91 -24.02
C VAL A 124 -3.19 -11.53 -22.58
N THR A 125 -3.11 -10.23 -22.30
CA THR A 125 -3.51 -9.68 -21.02
C THR A 125 -4.93 -9.11 -21.11
N SER A 126 -5.83 -9.53 -20.21
CA SER A 126 -7.17 -8.99 -20.06
C SER A 126 -7.32 -8.25 -18.74
N VAL A 127 -8.21 -7.25 -18.71
CA VAL A 127 -8.57 -6.50 -17.52
C VAL A 127 -10.09 -6.48 -17.40
N ASP A 128 -10.61 -7.13 -16.37
CA ASP A 128 -12.04 -7.33 -16.18
C ASP A 128 -12.55 -6.62 -14.92
N MET A 129 -13.63 -5.82 -15.05
CA MET A 129 -14.32 -5.24 -13.90
C MET A 129 -15.11 -6.34 -13.19
N LEU A 130 -14.83 -6.56 -11.91
CA LEU A 130 -15.50 -7.59 -11.12
C LEU A 130 -16.84 -7.10 -10.55
N GLY A 131 -17.94 -7.81 -10.84
CA GLY A 131 -19.20 -7.66 -10.12
C GLY A 131 -19.12 -8.29 -8.72
N ALA A 132 -20.11 -8.02 -7.86
CA ALA A 132 -20.08 -8.39 -6.43
C ALA A 132 -19.77 -9.88 -6.17
N LYS A 133 -20.36 -10.80 -6.93
CA LYS A 133 -20.12 -12.25 -6.78
C LYS A 133 -18.70 -12.62 -7.18
N ALA A 134 -18.22 -12.14 -8.33
CA ALA A 134 -16.88 -12.42 -8.84
C ALA A 134 -15.81 -11.79 -7.94
N ARG A 135 -16.06 -10.59 -7.42
CA ARG A 135 -15.20 -9.92 -6.46
C ARG A 135 -15.03 -10.74 -5.17
N LYS A 136 -16.12 -11.28 -4.63
CA LYS A 136 -16.06 -12.14 -3.44
C LYS A 136 -15.22 -13.40 -3.69
N GLU A 137 -15.39 -14.05 -4.85
CA GLU A 137 -14.58 -15.22 -5.23
C GLU A 137 -13.11 -14.86 -5.41
N GLU A 138 -12.79 -13.71 -6.01
CA GLU A 138 -11.42 -13.25 -6.19
C GLU A 138 -10.74 -12.93 -4.85
N ILE A 139 -11.41 -12.23 -3.93
CA ILE A 139 -10.90 -12.00 -2.57
C ILE A 139 -10.70 -13.34 -1.83
N ALA A 140 -11.62 -14.30 -1.99
CA ALA A 140 -11.46 -15.63 -1.41
C ALA A 140 -10.25 -16.37 -1.99
N ARG A 141 -10.01 -16.26 -3.30
CA ARG A 141 -8.81 -16.81 -3.97
C ARG A 141 -7.53 -16.14 -3.44
N MET A 142 -7.52 -14.82 -3.26
CA MET A 142 -6.37 -14.09 -2.70
C MET A 142 -6.05 -14.53 -1.27
N LEU A 143 -7.07 -14.92 -0.48
CA LEU A 143 -6.90 -15.43 0.89
C LEU A 143 -6.40 -16.87 0.94
N ALA A 144 -6.89 -17.73 0.05
CA ALA A 144 -6.70 -19.18 0.13
C ALA A 144 -5.62 -19.72 -0.85
N GLY A 145 -5.21 -18.93 -1.83
CA GLY A 145 -4.33 -19.39 -2.91
C GLY A 145 -5.05 -20.27 -3.93
N ALA A 146 -4.48 -21.43 -4.27
CA ALA A 146 -4.92 -22.24 -5.40
C ALA A 146 -6.33 -22.87 -5.25
N SER A 147 -6.77 -23.17 -4.02
CA SER A 147 -8.07 -23.81 -3.78
C SER A 147 -8.97 -22.96 -2.87
N VAL A 148 -10.09 -22.51 -3.42
CA VAL A 148 -11.03 -21.65 -2.67
C VAL A 148 -11.98 -22.51 -1.83
N THR A 149 -11.84 -22.46 -0.51
CA THR A 149 -12.67 -23.18 0.46
C THR A 149 -13.92 -22.39 0.87
N LYS A 150 -14.86 -23.04 1.57
CA LYS A 150 -16.02 -22.38 2.15
C LYS A 150 -15.61 -21.33 3.20
N GLU A 151 -14.59 -21.63 3.99
CA GLU A 151 -14.03 -20.76 5.02
C GLU A 151 -13.42 -19.50 4.40
N ALA A 152 -12.68 -19.64 3.29
CA ALA A 152 -12.11 -18.52 2.54
C ALA A 152 -13.21 -17.61 1.98
N ARG A 153 -14.31 -18.16 1.44
CA ARG A 153 -15.48 -17.37 1.00
C ARG A 153 -16.17 -16.64 2.15
N ALA A 154 -16.25 -17.28 3.32
CA ALA A 154 -16.82 -16.64 4.51
C ALA A 154 -15.89 -15.50 5.00
N ALA A 155 -14.56 -15.71 5.00
CA ALA A 155 -13.59 -14.68 5.34
C ALA A 155 -13.62 -13.50 4.35
N ALA A 156 -13.69 -13.77 3.05
CA ALA A 156 -13.84 -12.75 2.01
C ALA A 156 -15.12 -11.92 2.20
N GLY A 157 -16.22 -12.58 2.57
CA GLY A 157 -17.49 -11.90 2.89
C GLY A 157 -17.35 -10.94 4.08
N ARG A 158 -16.62 -11.34 5.14
CA ARG A 158 -16.37 -10.48 6.29
C ARG A 158 -15.50 -9.28 5.93
N LEU A 159 -14.43 -9.49 5.16
CA LEU A 159 -13.58 -8.39 4.70
C LEU A 159 -14.36 -7.35 3.88
N LEU A 160 -15.19 -7.81 2.94
CA LEU A 160 -15.99 -6.91 2.10
C LEU A 160 -17.11 -6.19 2.86
N ALA A 161 -17.59 -6.74 3.98
CA ALA A 161 -18.63 -6.12 4.81
C ALA A 161 -18.06 -5.11 5.83
N GLY A 162 -16.77 -5.23 6.18
CA GLY A 162 -16.08 -4.36 7.14
C GLY A 162 -15.22 -3.27 6.47
N ALA A 163 -15.25 -3.19 5.15
CA ALA A 163 -14.47 -2.25 4.35
C ALA A 163 -15.25 -0.96 4.04
#